data_5e103eb4b438d7487004fc381b95cb92
#
_entry.id   5e103eb4b438d7487004fc381b95cb92
#
_cell.length_a   1.000
_cell.length_b   1.000
_cell.length_c   1.000
_cell.angle_alpha   90.00
_cell.angle_beta   90.00
_cell.angle_gamma   90.00
#
_symmetry.space_group_name_H-M   'P 1'
#
loop_
_entity.id
_entity.type
_entity.pdbx_description
1 polymer ?
#
loop_
_entity_poly.entity_id
_entity_poly.type
_entity_poly.pdbx_seq_one_letter_code
_entity_poly.pdbx_strand_id
1 'polypeptide(L)'
;MEEVVRACGHEHVTAAHASTFELTSDDYLTPAGDCILGIQADRVPADFDEAFVAACRDADATIVAVIEADGIAATVEGRGDPDLSFESDRSLVGRTSDYVDDRTVMVGADAAAADLDRDLVAALANGADCTMTLRVA
;
A
#
# COMPACT_ATOMS: atom_id res chain seq x y z
N MET A 1 -8.04 13.70 -5.82
CA MET A 1 -8.05 12.47 -6.63
C MET A 1 -7.78 11.27 -5.75
N GLU A 2 -8.46 10.17 -5.98
CA GLU A 2 -8.21 8.95 -5.19
C GLU A 2 -8.37 7.69 -6.01
N GLU A 3 -7.70 6.63 -5.57
CA GLU A 3 -7.81 5.28 -6.08
C GLU A 3 -8.10 4.35 -4.91
N VAL A 4 -9.02 3.41 -5.09
CA VAL A 4 -9.40 2.45 -4.05
C VAL A 4 -9.02 1.04 -4.49
N VAL A 5 -8.31 0.34 -3.63
CA VAL A 5 -7.90 -1.06 -3.84
C VAL A 5 -8.47 -1.90 -2.71
N ARG A 6 -9.13 -2.99 -3.07
CA ARG A 6 -9.66 -3.97 -2.12
C ARG A 6 -8.84 -5.26 -2.20
N ALA A 7 -8.52 -5.77 -1.04
CA ALA A 7 -7.74 -6.99 -0.88
C ALA A 7 -8.28 -7.78 0.31
N CYS A 8 -7.69 -8.90 0.64
CA CYS A 8 -8.03 -9.64 1.85
C CYS A 8 -6.79 -9.98 2.65
N GLY A 9 -6.96 -10.04 3.97
CA GLY A 9 -5.91 -10.49 4.87
C GLY A 9 -5.59 -11.98 4.66
N HIS A 10 -4.60 -12.45 5.39
CA HIS A 10 -4.12 -13.82 5.31
C HIS A 10 -3.48 -14.22 6.63
N GLU A 11 -3.55 -15.50 6.99
CA GLU A 11 -2.98 -16.01 8.26
C GLU A 11 -1.48 -15.74 8.43
N HIS A 12 -0.75 -15.52 7.33
CA HIS A 12 0.69 -15.22 7.36
C HIS A 12 1.01 -13.72 7.38
N VAL A 13 0.02 -12.84 7.53
CA VAL A 13 0.28 -11.41 7.69
C VAL A 13 0.94 -11.18 9.05
N THR A 14 2.16 -10.65 9.04
CA THR A 14 2.90 -10.26 10.24
C THR A 14 3.11 -8.75 10.33
N ALA A 15 3.13 -8.07 9.19
CA ALA A 15 3.37 -6.63 9.09
C ALA A 15 4.56 -6.20 9.94
N ALA A 16 5.70 -6.87 9.74
CA ALA A 16 6.91 -6.68 10.55
C ALA A 16 8.00 -5.90 9.83
N HIS A 17 7.82 -5.58 8.54
CA HIS A 17 8.82 -4.89 7.73
C HIS A 17 8.99 -3.45 8.20
N ALA A 18 10.25 -3.04 8.38
CA ALA A 18 10.59 -1.75 8.98
C ALA A 18 10.53 -0.56 8.02
N SER A 19 10.50 -0.79 6.69
CA SER A 19 10.64 0.29 5.71
C SER A 19 9.58 0.33 4.63
N THR A 20 8.75 -0.72 4.47
CA THR A 20 7.71 -0.78 3.43
C THR A 20 6.41 -1.37 3.93
N PHE A 21 5.33 -1.10 3.19
CA PHE A 21 4.06 -1.83 3.28
C PHE A 21 3.57 -2.13 1.87
N GLU A 22 2.82 -3.22 1.70
CA GLU A 22 2.47 -3.72 0.38
C GLU A 22 1.09 -4.38 0.36
N LEU A 23 0.36 -4.22 -0.75
CA LEU A 23 -0.73 -5.10 -1.15
C LEU A 23 -0.32 -5.82 -2.44
N THR A 24 -0.70 -7.08 -2.57
CA THR A 24 -0.39 -7.87 -3.76
C THR A 24 -1.65 -8.48 -4.39
N SER A 25 -1.65 -8.60 -5.71
CA SER A 25 -2.68 -9.35 -6.42
C SER A 25 -2.48 -10.86 -6.35
N ASP A 26 -1.33 -11.33 -5.86
CA ASP A 26 -1.09 -12.75 -5.65
C ASP A 26 -2.18 -13.35 -4.74
N ASP A 27 -2.48 -14.63 -4.95
CA ASP A 27 -3.49 -15.36 -4.16
C ASP A 27 -2.87 -16.16 -3.00
N TYR A 28 -1.63 -15.86 -2.65
CA TYR A 28 -0.89 -16.54 -1.58
C TYR A 28 0.02 -15.56 -0.84
N LEU A 29 0.43 -15.95 0.35
CA LEU A 29 1.40 -15.23 1.17
C LEU A 29 2.25 -16.22 1.94
N THR A 30 3.55 -16.00 1.99
CA THR A 30 4.47 -16.76 2.83
C THR A 30 4.95 -15.91 3.99
N PRO A 31 5.46 -16.52 5.10
CA PRO A 31 5.99 -15.75 6.22
C PRO A 31 7.13 -14.80 5.85
N ALA A 32 7.83 -15.05 4.74
CA ALA A 32 8.89 -14.15 4.25
C ALA A 32 8.34 -12.81 3.72
N GLY A 33 7.06 -12.72 3.38
CA GLY A 33 6.43 -11.49 2.88
C GLY A 33 5.96 -10.60 4.02
N ASP A 34 6.85 -10.16 4.89
CA ASP A 34 6.53 -9.44 6.12
C ASP A 34 6.09 -7.97 5.91
N CYS A 35 6.14 -7.46 4.69
CA CYS A 35 5.59 -6.15 4.33
C CYS A 35 4.16 -6.24 3.81
N ILE A 36 3.67 -7.42 3.44
CA ILE A 36 2.38 -7.59 2.78
C ILE A 36 1.25 -7.55 3.81
N LEU A 37 0.30 -6.66 3.59
CA LEU A 37 -0.88 -6.46 4.44
C LEU A 37 -2.10 -7.20 3.92
N GLY A 38 -2.18 -7.42 2.61
CA GLY A 38 -3.31 -8.08 1.97
C GLY A 38 -2.92 -8.70 0.64
N ILE A 39 -3.67 -9.72 0.27
CA ILE A 39 -3.54 -10.49 -0.97
C ILE A 39 -4.79 -10.33 -1.83
N GLN A 40 -4.75 -10.85 -3.05
CA GLN A 40 -5.87 -10.79 -3.99
C GLN A 40 -6.37 -9.36 -4.22
N ALA A 41 -5.45 -8.40 -4.29
CA ALA A 41 -5.82 -7.03 -4.61
C ALA A 41 -6.57 -6.99 -5.94
N ASP A 42 -7.72 -6.32 -5.96
CA ASP A 42 -8.60 -6.26 -7.13
C ASP A 42 -8.10 -5.27 -8.18
N ARG A 43 -7.15 -4.40 -7.82
CA ARG A 43 -6.53 -3.42 -8.71
C ARG A 43 -5.05 -3.30 -8.38
N VAL A 44 -4.28 -2.96 -9.37
CA VAL A 44 -2.82 -2.80 -9.27
C VAL A 44 -2.43 -1.44 -9.86
N PRO A 45 -1.20 -0.95 -9.64
CA PRO A 45 -0.82 0.37 -10.14
C PRO A 45 -1.11 0.60 -11.62
N ALA A 46 -0.92 -0.41 -12.47
CA ALA A 46 -1.18 -0.30 -13.92
C ALA A 46 -2.65 -0.02 -14.24
N ASP A 47 -3.58 -0.26 -13.32
CA ASP A 47 -5.02 -0.02 -13.49
C ASP A 47 -5.43 1.41 -13.08
N PHE A 48 -4.54 2.19 -12.49
CA PHE A 48 -4.86 3.51 -11.96
C PHE A 48 -5.11 4.51 -13.07
N ASP A 49 -5.99 5.48 -12.79
CA ASP A 49 -6.31 6.58 -13.71
C ASP A 49 -5.04 7.38 -14.05
N GLU A 50 -4.85 7.70 -15.34
CA GLU A 50 -3.69 8.47 -15.80
C GLU A 50 -3.57 9.83 -15.11
N ALA A 51 -4.69 10.49 -14.80
CA ALA A 51 -4.68 11.77 -14.11
C ALA A 51 -4.18 11.62 -12.66
N PHE A 52 -4.55 10.54 -11.99
CA PHE A 52 -4.04 10.22 -10.65
C PHE A 52 -2.52 9.98 -10.70
N VAL A 53 -2.06 9.16 -11.63
CA VAL A 53 -0.64 8.87 -11.81
C VAL A 53 0.15 10.14 -12.08
N ALA A 54 -0.34 10.99 -12.99
CA ALA A 54 0.30 12.26 -13.32
C ALA A 54 0.42 13.16 -12.08
N ALA A 55 -0.62 13.23 -11.25
CA ALA A 55 -0.60 14.02 -10.02
C ALA A 55 0.42 13.49 -9.00
N CYS A 56 0.62 12.17 -8.94
CA CYS A 56 1.60 11.54 -8.05
C CYS A 56 3.05 11.78 -8.49
N ARG A 57 3.29 12.13 -9.76
CA ARG A 57 4.64 12.34 -10.31
C ARG A 57 5.22 13.70 -10.01
N ASP A 58 4.65 14.41 -9.08
CA ASP A 58 5.15 15.68 -8.58
C ASP A 58 5.82 15.45 -7.22
N ALA A 59 7.08 15.86 -7.09
CA ALA A 59 7.83 15.72 -5.84
C ALA A 59 7.20 16.49 -4.67
N ASP A 60 6.43 17.53 -4.97
CA ASP A 60 5.72 18.34 -3.97
C ASP A 60 4.34 17.80 -3.64
N ALA A 61 3.88 16.75 -4.33
CA ALA A 61 2.58 16.14 -4.04
C ALA A 61 2.62 15.40 -2.71
N THR A 62 1.53 15.50 -1.96
CA THR A 62 1.29 14.67 -0.78
C THR A 62 0.42 13.50 -1.17
N ILE A 63 0.87 12.28 -0.85
CA ILE A 63 0.12 11.05 -1.10
C ILE A 63 -0.24 10.44 0.25
N VAL A 64 -1.52 10.16 0.45
CA VAL A 64 -2.03 9.57 1.69
C VAL A 64 -2.64 8.20 1.39
N ALA A 65 -2.24 7.19 2.16
CA ALA A 65 -2.84 5.87 2.14
C ALA A 65 -3.68 5.69 3.41
N VAL A 66 -4.95 5.36 3.25
CA VAL A 66 -5.82 4.95 4.36
C VAL A 66 -6.06 3.45 4.21
N ILE A 67 -5.62 2.69 5.21
CA ILE A 67 -5.70 1.23 5.24
C ILE A 67 -6.74 0.86 6.29
N GLU A 68 -7.78 0.14 5.89
CA GLU A 68 -8.88 -0.21 6.78
C GLU A 68 -9.17 -1.70 6.71
N ALA A 69 -9.39 -2.30 7.88
CA ALA A 69 -9.88 -3.66 8.01
C ALA A 69 -10.66 -3.78 9.32
N ASP A 70 -11.83 -4.41 9.28
CA ASP A 70 -12.65 -4.73 10.46
C ASP A 70 -12.99 -3.46 11.29
N GLY A 71 -13.23 -2.34 10.62
CA GLY A 71 -13.56 -1.06 11.27
C GLY A 71 -12.35 -0.33 11.86
N ILE A 72 -11.14 -0.84 11.71
CA ILE A 72 -9.91 -0.23 12.20
C ILE A 72 -9.19 0.39 11.01
N ALA A 73 -8.80 1.65 11.11
CA ALA A 73 -8.12 2.36 10.03
C ALA A 73 -6.76 2.90 10.49
N ALA A 74 -5.80 2.87 9.57
CA ALA A 74 -4.50 3.53 9.74
C ALA A 74 -4.26 4.45 8.55
N THR A 75 -3.62 5.58 8.81
CA THR A 75 -3.29 6.57 7.77
C THR A 75 -1.78 6.71 7.68
N VAL A 76 -1.26 6.60 6.47
CA VAL A 76 0.16 6.79 6.16
C VAL A 76 0.28 7.92 5.16
N GLU A 77 1.13 8.90 5.46
CA GLU A 77 1.39 10.02 4.58
C GLU A 77 2.80 9.94 4.02
N GLY A 78 2.91 10.15 2.73
CA GLY A 78 4.18 10.23 2.03
C GLY A 78 4.09 11.28 0.94
N ARG A 79 5.00 11.20 -0.03
CA ARG A 79 5.06 12.17 -1.12
C ARG A 79 5.19 11.50 -2.46
N GLY A 80 4.91 12.27 -3.51
CA GLY A 80 5.14 11.89 -4.89
C GLY A 80 6.61 11.96 -5.29
N ASP A 81 6.90 11.48 -6.49
CA ASP A 81 8.23 11.52 -7.09
C ASP A 81 8.09 11.46 -8.61
N PRO A 82 8.88 12.26 -9.37
CA PRO A 82 8.80 12.25 -10.84
C PRO A 82 9.06 10.88 -11.47
N ASP A 83 9.77 9.98 -10.77
CA ASP A 83 10.13 8.67 -11.26
C ASP A 83 9.05 7.60 -11.00
N LEU A 84 7.98 7.92 -10.30
CA LEU A 84 6.87 6.99 -10.08
C LEU A 84 6.24 6.62 -11.42
N SER A 85 6.28 5.34 -11.79
CA SER A 85 5.78 4.88 -13.08
C SER A 85 4.39 4.24 -13.00
N PHE A 86 4.03 3.67 -11.86
CA PHE A 86 2.75 2.96 -11.67
C PHE A 86 2.52 1.89 -12.75
N GLU A 87 3.58 1.17 -13.13
CA GLU A 87 3.51 0.18 -14.21
C GLU A 87 3.31 -1.26 -13.74
N SER A 88 3.40 -1.51 -12.42
CA SER A 88 3.26 -2.87 -11.92
C SER A 88 1.85 -3.42 -12.16
N ASP A 89 1.79 -4.64 -12.69
CA ASP A 89 0.56 -5.40 -12.84
C ASP A 89 0.37 -6.43 -11.72
N ARG A 90 1.15 -6.33 -10.63
CA ARG A 90 1.17 -7.35 -9.57
C ARG A 90 0.93 -6.79 -8.17
N SER A 91 1.62 -5.74 -7.78
CA SER A 91 1.57 -5.23 -6.40
C SER A 91 1.80 -3.73 -6.30
N LEU A 92 1.45 -3.17 -5.14
CA LEU A 92 1.69 -1.78 -4.82
C LEU A 92 2.40 -1.67 -3.47
N VAL A 93 3.43 -0.82 -3.42
CA VAL A 93 4.35 -0.70 -2.29
C VAL A 93 4.49 0.76 -1.88
N GLY A 94 4.24 1.06 -0.60
CA GLY A 94 4.60 2.33 0.01
C GLY A 94 5.97 2.21 0.68
N ARG A 95 6.81 3.26 0.54
CA ARG A 95 8.19 3.23 1.01
C ARG A 95 8.50 4.41 1.91
N THR A 96 9.16 4.15 3.03
CA THR A 96 9.70 5.21 3.88
C THR A 96 10.96 5.82 3.28
N SER A 97 11.66 5.09 2.40
CA SER A 97 12.80 5.57 1.63
C SER A 97 12.35 6.35 0.39
N ASP A 98 13.30 6.81 -0.41
CA ASP A 98 13.06 7.44 -1.70
C ASP A 98 13.30 6.49 -2.89
N TYR A 99 13.47 5.20 -2.63
CA TYR A 99 13.64 4.20 -3.67
C TYR A 99 12.34 4.06 -4.50
N VAL A 100 12.48 4.00 -5.81
CA VAL A 100 11.36 3.88 -6.74
C VAL A 100 11.57 2.72 -7.69
N ASP A 101 10.55 1.86 -7.81
CA ASP A 101 10.42 0.88 -8.87
C ASP A 101 8.98 0.94 -9.42
N ASP A 102 8.60 0.00 -10.29
CA ASP A 102 7.27 0.00 -10.92
C ASP A 102 6.12 -0.29 -9.95
N ARG A 103 6.41 -0.79 -8.76
CA ARG A 103 5.41 -1.08 -7.71
C ARG A 103 5.21 0.09 -6.75
N THR A 104 6.12 1.07 -6.73
CA THR A 104 6.11 2.14 -5.74
C THR A 104 4.95 3.09 -5.98
N VAL A 105 4.15 3.34 -4.92
CA VAL A 105 3.00 4.26 -4.97
C VAL A 105 3.22 5.53 -4.15
N MET A 106 4.20 5.53 -3.25
CA MET A 106 4.65 6.73 -2.53
C MET A 106 6.07 6.53 -2.02
N VAL A 107 6.78 7.62 -1.84
CA VAL A 107 8.09 7.65 -1.18
C VAL A 107 8.01 8.52 0.07
N GLY A 108 9.02 8.42 0.94
CA GLY A 108 9.07 9.23 2.15
C GLY A 108 7.87 9.03 3.07
N ALA A 109 7.29 7.82 3.09
CA ALA A 109 6.16 7.50 3.95
C ALA A 109 6.55 7.67 5.44
N ASP A 110 5.60 8.15 6.24
CA ASP A 110 5.82 8.36 7.68
C ASP A 110 5.63 7.10 8.53
N ALA A 111 5.25 6.00 7.91
CA ALA A 111 5.10 4.70 8.56
C ALA A 111 5.33 3.56 7.58
N ALA A 112 5.79 2.43 8.10
CA ALA A 112 5.91 1.16 7.40
C ALA A 112 4.98 0.11 8.03
N ALA A 113 4.98 -1.11 7.51
CA ALA A 113 4.14 -2.19 8.04
C ALA A 113 4.32 -2.39 9.56
N ALA A 114 5.58 -2.35 10.03
CA ALA A 114 5.89 -2.54 11.46
C ALA A 114 5.32 -1.45 12.37
N ASP A 115 5.00 -0.28 11.83
CA ASP A 115 4.48 0.87 12.60
C ASP A 115 2.96 0.89 12.70
N LEU A 116 2.26 0.03 11.99
CA LEU A 116 0.80 0.01 11.96
C LEU A 116 0.22 -0.49 13.28
N ASP A 117 -0.98 -0.02 13.62
CA ASP A 117 -1.75 -0.48 14.77
C ASP A 117 -1.82 -2.00 14.79
N ARG A 118 -1.42 -2.62 15.89
CA ARG A 118 -1.39 -4.08 16.01
C ARG A 118 -2.79 -4.71 16.00
N ASP A 119 -3.83 -3.97 16.36
CA ASP A 119 -5.22 -4.45 16.24
C ASP A 119 -5.64 -4.53 14.77
N LEU A 120 -5.20 -3.58 13.93
CA LEU A 120 -5.38 -3.65 12.49
C LEU A 120 -4.66 -4.86 11.91
N VAL A 121 -3.40 -5.06 12.30
CA VAL A 121 -2.60 -6.21 11.85
C VAL A 121 -3.23 -7.53 12.28
N ALA A 122 -3.76 -7.61 13.49
CA ALA A 122 -4.46 -8.81 13.98
C ALA A 122 -5.70 -9.12 13.13
N ALA A 123 -6.48 -8.11 12.76
CA ALA A 123 -7.63 -8.27 11.88
C ALA A 123 -7.22 -8.81 10.51
N LEU A 124 -6.13 -8.27 9.94
CA LEU A 124 -5.58 -8.74 8.67
C LEU A 124 -5.07 -10.18 8.77
N ALA A 125 -4.40 -10.53 9.88
CA ALA A 125 -3.92 -11.89 10.12
C ALA A 125 -5.08 -12.89 10.29
N ASN A 126 -6.25 -12.42 10.69
CA ASN A 126 -7.47 -13.24 10.76
C ASN A 126 -8.22 -13.33 9.42
N GLY A 127 -7.67 -12.77 8.35
CA GLY A 127 -8.26 -12.85 7.03
C GLY A 127 -9.29 -11.79 6.70
N ALA A 128 -9.39 -10.72 7.50
CA ALA A 128 -10.36 -9.66 7.25
C ALA A 128 -10.15 -8.99 5.88
N ASP A 129 -11.25 -8.54 5.28
CA ASP A 129 -11.18 -7.73 4.08
C ASP A 129 -10.40 -6.44 4.35
N CYS A 130 -9.58 -6.04 3.40
CA CYS A 130 -8.73 -4.87 3.49
C CYS A 130 -9.09 -3.89 2.38
N THR A 131 -9.24 -2.62 2.73
CA THR A 131 -9.40 -1.56 1.75
C THR A 131 -8.27 -0.55 1.93
N MET A 132 -7.59 -0.23 0.84
CA MET A 132 -6.60 0.84 0.81
C MET A 132 -7.10 1.94 -0.12
N THR A 133 -7.25 3.15 0.40
CA THR A 133 -7.58 4.33 -0.39
C THR A 133 -6.33 5.19 -0.49
N LEU A 134 -5.88 5.43 -1.72
CA LEU A 134 -4.77 6.33 -2.00
C LEU A 134 -5.35 7.67 -2.47
N ARG A 135 -4.89 8.76 -1.85
CA ARG A 135 -5.29 10.12 -2.21
C ARG A 135 -4.06 10.95 -2.54
N VAL A 136 -4.19 11.78 -3.55
CA VAL A 136 -3.16 12.75 -3.92
C VAL A 136 -3.76 14.15 -3.92
N ALA A 137 -3.04 15.07 -3.33
CA ALA A 137 -3.42 16.49 -3.26
C ALA A 137 -2.44 17.35 -4.04
#